data_81fffc2ded09f4fd91c1b69821544509
#
_entry.id   81fffc2ded09f4fd91c1b69821544509
#
_cell.length_a   1.000
_cell.length_b   1.000
_cell.length_c   1.000
_cell.angle_alpha   90.00
_cell.angle_beta   90.00
_cell.angle_gamma   90.00
#
_symmetry.space_group_name_H-M   'P 1'
#
loop_
_entity.id
_entity.type
_entity.pdbx_description
1 polymer ?
#
loop_
_entity_poly.entity_id
_entity_poly.type
_entity_poly.pdbx_seq_one_letter_code
_entity_poly.pdbx_strand_id
1 'polypeptide(L)'
;MSLKKLFLAFLLSSVLFFMAVCTVVIMMISGDNEVGNEKIDEEYGEYVTSGITPDVERYRYLFEKYARINGVEKYVDVIMALVMQESGGRLLDIMQSSESIGLPPNTITDPEYSIEVGMKHFKSVLQKAHGDIKLTLQAYNYGGGFIDYVNQNGGKYTKELAVRFSRLMAMKYHWPSYGDPDYVDHVMRYLKRSTGSRFVNGSIKGFEAVMKEALKYKGWRYVWGGSTPKTGFDCSGLTQWSYKQAGIQLPRTAQEQYETTKRISEKEAKPGDLVFFGGTYSGKAITHVGIYVGDGRMYNSNDSGIGYSNLKSGYWREHLVGFGRIKL
;
A
#
# COMPACT_ATOMS: atom_id res chain seq x y z
N MET A 1 1.48 66.43 13.87
CA MET A 1 1.25 65.04 14.42
C MET A 1 2.48 64.72 15.26
N SER A 2 2.32 64.30 16.52
CA SER A 2 3.48 64.06 17.39
C SER A 2 4.28 62.80 16.94
N LEU A 3 5.61 62.88 17.11
CA LEU A 3 6.56 61.81 16.73
C LEU A 3 6.11 60.44 17.28
N LYS A 4 5.49 60.40 18.47
CA LYS A 4 4.93 59.22 19.09
C LYS A 4 3.75 58.60 18.29
N LYS A 5 2.90 59.43 17.66
CA LYS A 5 1.80 58.95 16.82
C LYS A 5 2.30 58.39 15.48
N LEU A 6 3.37 58.97 14.95
CA LEU A 6 4.01 58.47 13.73
C LEU A 6 4.69 57.11 13.96
N PHE A 7 5.38 56.96 15.08
CA PHE A 7 6.03 55.70 15.49
C PHE A 7 5.03 54.57 15.75
N LEU A 8 3.91 54.89 16.43
CA LEU A 8 2.85 53.94 16.67
C LEU A 8 2.14 53.46 15.38
N ALA A 9 1.91 54.39 14.45
CA ALA A 9 1.35 54.07 13.13
C ALA A 9 2.28 53.18 12.31
N PHE A 10 3.60 53.42 12.37
CA PHE A 10 4.60 52.59 11.69
C PHE A 10 4.69 51.19 12.29
N LEU A 11 4.62 51.07 13.62
CA LEU A 11 4.63 49.79 14.33
C LEU A 11 3.37 48.96 14.02
N LEU A 12 2.18 49.56 14.00
CA LEU A 12 0.94 48.91 13.61
C LEU A 12 0.97 48.43 12.15
N SER A 13 1.51 49.24 11.23
CA SER A 13 1.63 48.90 9.81
C SER A 13 2.59 47.73 9.59
N SER A 14 3.72 47.69 10.32
CA SER A 14 4.66 46.54 10.22
C SER A 14 4.12 45.26 10.79
N VAL A 15 3.34 45.28 11.90
CA VAL A 15 2.69 44.13 12.48
C VAL A 15 1.60 43.59 11.54
N LEU A 16 0.77 44.45 10.94
CA LEU A 16 -0.25 44.06 9.97
C LEU A 16 0.37 43.46 8.69
N PHE A 17 1.49 44.03 8.21
CA PHE A 17 2.23 43.47 7.08
C PHE A 17 2.81 42.10 7.42
N PHE A 18 3.39 41.94 8.60
CA PHE A 18 3.94 40.63 9.04
C PHE A 18 2.84 39.56 9.21
N MET A 19 1.68 39.94 9.77
CA MET A 19 0.53 39.04 9.87
C MET A 19 -0.04 38.66 8.50
N ALA A 20 -0.09 39.58 7.54
CA ALA A 20 -0.51 39.30 6.16
C ALA A 20 0.48 38.37 5.43
N VAL A 21 1.78 38.57 5.62
CA VAL A 21 2.80 37.65 5.06
C VAL A 21 2.72 36.27 5.70
N CYS A 22 2.54 36.21 7.03
CA CYS A 22 2.35 34.90 7.71
C CYS A 22 1.09 34.18 7.27
N THR A 23 -0.04 34.88 7.05
CA THR A 23 -1.27 34.28 6.51
C THR A 23 -1.11 33.77 5.08
N VAL A 24 -0.41 34.52 4.22
CA VAL A 24 -0.10 34.10 2.85
C VAL A 24 0.84 32.88 2.85
N VAL A 25 1.86 32.86 3.71
CA VAL A 25 2.77 31.72 3.86
C VAL A 25 2.03 30.50 4.42
N ILE A 26 1.13 30.67 5.41
CA ILE A 26 0.29 29.57 5.93
C ILE A 26 -0.68 29.09 4.86
N MET A 27 -1.29 29.97 4.06
CA MET A 27 -2.14 29.57 2.93
C MET A 27 -1.36 28.85 1.83
N MET A 28 -0.12 29.27 1.54
CA MET A 28 0.75 28.55 0.60
C MET A 28 1.18 27.18 1.11
N ILE A 29 1.45 27.05 2.42
CA ILE A 29 1.81 25.76 3.05
C ILE A 29 0.58 24.85 3.20
N SER A 30 -0.61 25.42 3.40
CA SER A 30 -1.87 24.65 3.54
C SER A 30 -2.55 24.33 2.20
N GLY A 31 -2.27 25.08 1.14
CA GLY A 31 -2.89 24.92 -0.18
C GLY A 31 -2.24 23.88 -1.08
N ASP A 32 -0.96 23.56 -0.86
CA ASP A 32 -0.22 22.68 -1.77
C ASP A 32 -0.29 21.16 -1.42
N ASN A 33 -0.92 20.81 -0.29
CA ASN A 33 -0.94 19.40 0.13
C ASN A 33 -2.21 18.60 -0.26
N GLU A 34 -3.28 19.22 -0.72
CA GLU A 34 -4.51 18.48 -1.07
C GLU A 34 -4.80 18.40 -2.57
N VAL A 35 -4.37 19.34 -3.39
CA VAL A 35 -4.76 19.38 -4.81
C VAL A 35 -3.85 18.51 -5.70
N GLY A 36 -2.62 18.20 -5.27
CA GLY A 36 -1.68 17.36 -6.03
C GLY A 36 -1.93 15.86 -5.91
N ASN A 37 -2.45 15.41 -4.76
CA ASN A 37 -2.61 13.99 -4.49
C ASN A 37 -3.89 13.37 -5.10
N GLU A 38 -5.00 14.09 -5.20
CA GLU A 38 -6.24 13.53 -5.76
C GLU A 38 -6.17 13.26 -7.27
N LYS A 39 -5.53 14.14 -8.05
CA LYS A 39 -5.42 13.95 -9.52
C LYS A 39 -4.40 12.90 -9.96
N ILE A 40 -3.34 12.69 -9.16
CA ILE A 40 -2.32 11.67 -9.46
C ILE A 40 -2.83 10.28 -9.05
N ASP A 41 -3.62 10.19 -7.98
CA ASP A 41 -4.20 8.92 -7.50
C ASP A 41 -5.29 8.38 -8.46
N GLU A 42 -5.98 9.20 -9.25
CA GLU A 42 -6.96 8.76 -10.26
C GLU A 42 -6.28 8.16 -11.53
N GLU A 43 -5.09 8.63 -11.91
CA GLU A 43 -4.40 8.12 -13.11
C GLU A 43 -3.73 6.75 -12.86
N TYR A 44 -3.36 6.43 -11.62
CA TYR A 44 -2.62 5.22 -11.25
C TYR A 44 -3.40 4.26 -10.37
N GLY A 45 -4.68 4.07 -10.59
CA GLY A 45 -5.53 3.14 -9.83
C GLY A 45 -4.76 2.01 -9.13
N GLU A 46 -5.26 1.55 -8.04
CA GLU A 46 -4.62 0.58 -7.17
C GLU A 46 -4.21 -0.68 -7.94
N TYR A 47 -2.93 -0.97 -8.00
CA TYR A 47 -2.40 -2.20 -8.60
C TYR A 47 -2.53 -3.36 -7.62
N VAL A 48 -2.81 -4.54 -8.14
CA VAL A 48 -2.75 -5.81 -7.40
C VAL A 48 -1.75 -6.74 -8.06
N THR A 49 -1.04 -7.50 -7.26
CA THR A 49 -0.06 -8.47 -7.75
C THR A 49 -0.71 -9.57 -8.59
N SER A 50 -0.03 -9.97 -9.66
CA SER A 50 -0.39 -11.10 -10.52
C SER A 50 0.87 -11.89 -10.87
N GLY A 51 0.91 -13.18 -10.52
CA GLY A 51 2.06 -14.03 -10.83
C GLY A 51 3.27 -13.85 -9.90
N ILE A 52 3.06 -13.39 -8.68
CA ILE A 52 4.09 -13.35 -7.63
C ILE A 52 4.41 -14.79 -7.19
N THR A 53 5.70 -15.12 -7.18
CA THR A 53 6.16 -16.44 -6.74
C THR A 53 6.13 -16.60 -5.22
N PRO A 54 6.09 -17.84 -4.69
CA PRO A 54 6.21 -18.09 -3.26
C PRO A 54 7.49 -17.51 -2.64
N ASP A 55 8.57 -17.42 -3.42
CA ASP A 55 9.85 -16.87 -2.96
C ASP A 55 9.78 -15.37 -2.64
N VAL A 56 8.93 -14.61 -3.33
CA VAL A 56 8.65 -13.21 -2.98
C VAL A 56 7.53 -13.12 -1.96
N GLU A 57 6.47 -13.93 -2.11
CA GLU A 57 5.30 -13.90 -1.23
C GLU A 57 5.64 -14.17 0.24
N ARG A 58 6.63 -15.04 0.52
CA ARG A 58 7.09 -15.35 1.90
C ARG A 58 7.56 -14.11 2.67
N TYR A 59 7.96 -13.04 1.98
CA TYR A 59 8.40 -11.79 2.59
C TYR A 59 7.32 -10.71 2.65
N ARG A 60 6.08 -10.99 2.23
CA ARG A 60 4.97 -10.01 2.23
C ARG A 60 4.84 -9.28 3.56
N TYR A 61 4.91 -10.00 4.67
CA TYR A 61 4.80 -9.41 6.01
C TYR A 61 5.88 -8.36 6.29
N LEU A 62 7.11 -8.54 5.76
CA LEU A 62 8.20 -7.55 5.86
C LEU A 62 7.94 -6.36 4.94
N PHE A 63 7.47 -6.59 3.71
CA PHE A 63 7.07 -5.50 2.82
C PHE A 63 5.96 -4.65 3.45
N GLU A 64 4.94 -5.25 4.02
CA GLU A 64 3.86 -4.55 4.72
C GLU A 64 4.37 -3.80 5.97
N LYS A 65 5.27 -4.41 6.76
CA LYS A 65 5.90 -3.80 7.93
C LYS A 65 6.66 -2.53 7.55
N TYR A 66 7.58 -2.65 6.59
CA TYR A 66 8.46 -1.53 6.22
C TYR A 66 7.73 -0.49 5.34
N ALA A 67 6.72 -0.87 4.56
CA ALA A 67 5.86 0.06 3.88
C ALA A 67 5.10 0.97 4.86
N ARG A 68 4.58 0.40 5.96
CA ARG A 68 3.93 1.16 7.04
C ARG A 68 4.89 2.13 7.71
N ILE A 69 6.10 1.69 8.05
CA ILE A 69 7.14 2.54 8.66
C ILE A 69 7.47 3.73 7.76
N ASN A 70 7.42 3.53 6.44
CA ASN A 70 7.78 4.54 5.45
C ASN A 70 6.59 5.34 4.88
N GLY A 71 5.34 4.99 5.21
CA GLY A 71 4.13 5.66 4.70
C GLY A 71 3.87 5.39 3.22
N VAL A 72 4.19 4.18 2.75
CA VAL A 72 4.03 3.74 1.35
C VAL A 72 3.20 2.45 1.22
N GLU A 73 2.28 2.22 2.16
CA GLU A 73 1.48 0.98 2.26
C GLU A 73 0.68 0.68 1.00
N LYS A 74 0.16 1.70 0.34
CA LYS A 74 -0.61 1.54 -0.90
C LYS A 74 0.21 0.97 -2.06
N TYR A 75 1.54 0.99 -1.95
CA TYR A 75 2.46 0.53 -3.00
C TYR A 75 3.05 -0.86 -2.74
N VAL A 76 2.63 -1.59 -1.70
CA VAL A 76 3.18 -2.92 -1.36
C VAL A 76 3.14 -3.86 -2.57
N ASP A 77 2.02 -3.92 -3.29
CA ASP A 77 1.90 -4.78 -4.47
C ASP A 77 2.85 -4.34 -5.62
N VAL A 78 3.05 -3.04 -5.81
CA VAL A 78 4.03 -2.49 -6.78
C VAL A 78 5.46 -2.86 -6.37
N ILE A 79 5.79 -2.75 -5.08
CA ILE A 79 7.10 -3.10 -4.54
C ILE A 79 7.37 -4.59 -4.67
N MET A 80 6.38 -5.44 -4.42
CA MET A 80 6.52 -6.89 -4.64
C MET A 80 6.72 -7.25 -6.12
N ALA A 81 6.06 -6.55 -7.03
CA ALA A 81 6.27 -6.69 -8.47
C ALA A 81 7.68 -6.23 -8.89
N LEU A 82 8.18 -5.14 -8.29
CA LEU A 82 9.57 -4.69 -8.46
C LEU A 82 10.54 -5.79 -8.00
N VAL A 83 10.34 -6.38 -6.82
CA VAL A 83 11.18 -7.47 -6.30
C VAL A 83 11.16 -8.69 -7.20
N MET A 84 10.02 -9.00 -7.84
CA MET A 84 9.97 -10.06 -8.86
C MET A 84 10.93 -9.79 -10.01
N GLN A 85 11.07 -8.53 -10.43
CA GLN A 85 11.99 -8.13 -11.50
C GLN A 85 13.44 -8.09 -11.02
N GLU A 86 13.72 -7.61 -9.79
CA GLU A 86 15.09 -7.47 -9.27
C GLU A 86 15.75 -8.82 -8.95
N SER A 87 15.10 -9.64 -8.15
CA SER A 87 15.69 -10.87 -7.61
C SER A 87 14.81 -12.12 -7.76
N GLY A 88 13.51 -11.92 -8.02
CA GLY A 88 12.52 -13.00 -7.91
C GLY A 88 12.43 -13.59 -6.50
N GLY A 89 12.93 -12.89 -5.48
CA GLY A 89 12.97 -13.34 -4.09
C GLY A 89 14.04 -14.40 -3.78
N ARG A 90 14.97 -14.64 -4.70
CA ARG A 90 16.00 -15.71 -4.60
C ARG A 90 17.35 -15.23 -4.10
N LEU A 91 17.64 -13.95 -4.21
CA LEU A 91 18.88 -13.36 -3.70
C LEU A 91 18.69 -12.89 -2.26
N LEU A 92 19.78 -12.75 -1.51
CA LEU A 92 19.74 -12.20 -0.15
C LEU A 92 19.53 -10.68 -0.17
N ASP A 93 20.12 -9.98 -1.14
CA ASP A 93 19.76 -8.59 -1.46
C ASP A 93 18.49 -8.57 -2.31
N ILE A 94 17.37 -8.83 -1.67
CA ILE A 94 16.06 -9.07 -2.30
C ILE A 94 15.60 -7.89 -3.17
N MET A 95 15.81 -6.67 -2.69
CA MET A 95 15.41 -5.44 -3.38
C MET A 95 16.55 -4.86 -4.23
N GLN A 96 17.71 -5.54 -4.34
CA GLN A 96 18.91 -5.04 -5.00
C GLN A 96 19.26 -3.63 -4.54
N SER A 97 19.22 -3.43 -3.23
CA SER A 97 19.29 -2.12 -2.60
C SER A 97 20.67 -1.72 -2.09
N SER A 98 21.68 -2.60 -2.20
CA SER A 98 23.05 -2.33 -1.76
C SER A 98 23.62 -1.03 -2.34
N GLU A 99 23.44 -0.79 -3.64
CA GLU A 99 23.97 0.40 -4.31
C GLU A 99 23.32 1.70 -3.83
N SER A 100 22.08 1.65 -3.34
CA SER A 100 21.37 2.82 -2.80
C SER A 100 21.99 3.41 -1.52
N ILE A 101 22.84 2.62 -0.86
CA ILE A 101 23.62 3.03 0.33
C ILE A 101 25.13 3.06 0.07
N GLY A 102 25.54 3.08 -1.22
CA GLY A 102 26.94 3.18 -1.62
C GLY A 102 27.76 1.90 -1.51
N LEU A 103 27.12 0.75 -1.39
CA LEU A 103 27.78 -0.56 -1.38
C LEU A 103 27.81 -1.17 -2.79
N PRO A 104 28.76 -2.06 -3.11
CA PRO A 104 28.71 -2.85 -4.32
C PRO A 104 27.40 -3.67 -4.45
N PRO A 105 26.95 -4.03 -5.66
CA PRO A 105 25.78 -4.87 -5.85
C PRO A 105 25.84 -6.17 -5.04
N ASN A 106 24.70 -6.61 -4.51
CA ASN A 106 24.54 -7.85 -3.74
C ASN A 106 25.42 -7.95 -2.45
N THR A 107 25.83 -6.82 -1.88
CA THR A 107 26.60 -6.81 -0.62
C THR A 107 25.73 -7.09 0.60
N ILE A 108 24.45 -6.71 0.56
CA ILE A 108 23.51 -7.01 1.64
C ILE A 108 23.18 -8.51 1.63
N THR A 109 23.45 -9.16 2.75
CA THR A 109 23.25 -10.61 2.95
C THR A 109 22.10 -10.95 3.91
N ASP A 110 21.38 -9.93 4.39
CA ASP A 110 20.17 -10.08 5.21
C ASP A 110 18.95 -9.61 4.41
N PRO A 111 18.00 -10.50 4.08
CA PRO A 111 16.80 -10.17 3.34
C PRO A 111 15.95 -9.09 4.01
N GLU A 112 15.81 -9.08 5.32
CA GLU A 112 15.04 -8.06 6.04
C GLU A 112 15.71 -6.69 5.93
N TYR A 113 17.04 -6.64 6.07
CA TYR A 113 17.79 -5.41 5.91
C TYR A 113 17.73 -4.88 4.46
N SER A 114 17.80 -5.76 3.46
CA SER A 114 17.58 -5.37 2.06
C SER A 114 16.22 -4.75 1.85
N ILE A 115 15.16 -5.32 2.46
CA ILE A 115 13.81 -4.77 2.38
C ILE A 115 13.72 -3.40 3.07
N GLU A 116 14.34 -3.25 4.25
CA GLU A 116 14.36 -1.97 4.96
C GLU A 116 15.02 -0.87 4.11
N VAL A 117 16.21 -1.14 3.58
CA VAL A 117 16.98 -0.19 2.76
C VAL A 117 16.24 0.11 1.46
N GLY A 118 15.79 -0.93 0.75
CA GLY A 118 15.07 -0.80 -0.50
C GLY A 118 13.76 -0.04 -0.37
N MET A 119 13.06 -0.20 0.76
CA MET A 119 11.83 0.53 1.05
C MET A 119 12.09 2.04 1.24
N LYS A 120 13.17 2.39 1.95
CA LYS A 120 13.61 3.79 2.10
C LYS A 120 13.98 4.41 0.76
N HIS A 121 14.70 3.63 -0.07
CA HIS A 121 15.07 4.04 -1.41
C HIS A 121 13.84 4.27 -2.30
N PHE A 122 12.92 3.29 -2.34
CA PHE A 122 11.67 3.40 -3.09
C PHE A 122 10.88 4.65 -2.69
N LYS A 123 10.69 4.90 -1.37
CA LYS A 123 10.05 6.11 -0.86
C LYS A 123 10.72 7.38 -1.38
N SER A 124 12.04 7.45 -1.29
CA SER A 124 12.80 8.63 -1.73
C SER A 124 12.61 8.91 -3.23
N VAL A 125 12.67 7.87 -4.05
CA VAL A 125 12.45 7.97 -5.51
C VAL A 125 11.01 8.36 -5.81
N LEU A 126 10.03 7.75 -5.13
CA LEU A 126 8.60 8.06 -5.28
C LEU A 126 8.29 9.51 -4.97
N GLN A 127 8.87 10.06 -3.89
CA GLN A 127 8.70 11.45 -3.52
C GLN A 127 9.28 12.40 -4.58
N LYS A 128 10.48 12.11 -5.09
CA LYS A 128 11.10 12.89 -6.17
C LYS A 128 10.32 12.81 -7.48
N ALA A 129 9.69 11.68 -7.76
CA ALA A 129 8.84 11.46 -8.92
C ALA A 129 7.40 12.00 -8.72
N HIS A 130 7.13 12.72 -7.62
CA HIS A 130 5.81 13.27 -7.30
C HIS A 130 4.68 12.23 -7.36
N GLY A 131 4.97 10.98 -6.97
CA GLY A 131 4.01 9.88 -6.97
C GLY A 131 3.80 9.19 -8.32
N ASP A 132 4.45 9.62 -9.39
CA ASP A 132 4.40 8.90 -10.68
C ASP A 132 5.07 7.54 -10.57
N ILE A 133 4.27 6.47 -10.61
CA ILE A 133 4.74 5.08 -10.44
C ILE A 133 5.68 4.65 -11.56
N LYS A 134 5.38 5.00 -12.82
CA LYS A 134 6.23 4.60 -13.95
C LYS A 134 7.57 5.30 -13.89
N LEU A 135 7.56 6.60 -13.56
CA LEU A 135 8.78 7.36 -13.36
C LEU A 135 9.57 6.81 -12.16
N THR A 136 8.89 6.45 -11.07
CA THR A 136 9.50 5.83 -9.87
C THR A 136 10.19 4.51 -10.22
N LEU A 137 9.50 3.62 -10.91
CA LEU A 137 10.04 2.32 -11.31
C LEU A 137 11.25 2.47 -12.23
N GLN A 138 11.17 3.30 -13.27
CA GLN A 138 12.29 3.51 -14.16
C GLN A 138 13.48 4.17 -13.46
N ALA A 139 13.22 5.11 -12.55
CA ALA A 139 14.26 5.77 -11.80
C ALA A 139 14.86 4.86 -10.71
N TYR A 140 14.14 3.86 -10.24
CA TYR A 140 14.70 2.82 -9.36
C TYR A 140 15.82 2.05 -10.07
N ASN A 141 15.62 1.72 -11.35
CA ASN A 141 16.60 1.03 -12.18
C ASN A 141 17.73 1.96 -12.69
N TYR A 142 17.39 3.21 -13.07
CA TYR A 142 18.35 4.14 -13.70
C TYR A 142 19.07 5.07 -12.72
N GLY A 143 18.57 5.15 -11.48
CA GLY A 143 18.97 6.18 -10.51
C GLY A 143 18.23 7.51 -10.69
N GLY A 144 18.36 8.37 -9.69
CA GLY A 144 17.60 9.64 -9.57
C GLY A 144 17.81 10.65 -10.69
N GLY A 145 18.93 10.59 -11.40
CA GLY A 145 19.20 11.47 -12.55
C GLY A 145 18.21 11.32 -13.72
N PHE A 146 17.51 10.20 -13.79
CA PHE A 146 16.45 10.02 -14.77
C PHE A 146 15.24 10.93 -14.51
N ILE A 147 14.92 11.18 -13.24
CA ILE A 147 13.83 12.09 -12.86
C ILE A 147 14.14 13.50 -13.35
N ASP A 148 15.37 13.97 -13.11
CA ASP A 148 15.80 15.31 -13.54
C ASP A 148 15.73 15.41 -15.08
N TYR A 149 16.16 14.37 -15.78
CA TYR A 149 16.07 14.30 -17.25
C TYR A 149 14.62 14.37 -17.74
N VAL A 150 13.70 13.63 -17.11
CA VAL A 150 12.27 13.65 -17.48
C VAL A 150 11.68 15.03 -17.20
N ASN A 151 12.00 15.66 -16.07
CA ASN A 151 11.53 16.99 -15.75
C ASN A 151 11.96 18.05 -16.78
N GLN A 152 13.16 17.94 -17.32
CA GLN A 152 13.67 18.79 -18.39
C GLN A 152 13.06 18.51 -19.77
N ASN A 153 12.38 17.37 -19.95
CA ASN A 153 11.84 16.89 -21.22
C ASN A 153 10.31 16.66 -21.16
N GLY A 154 9.58 17.52 -20.47
CA GLY A 154 8.10 17.52 -20.44
C GLY A 154 7.47 17.01 -19.16
N GLY A 155 8.26 16.59 -18.17
CA GLY A 155 7.80 16.30 -16.79
C GLY A 155 6.97 15.03 -16.61
N LYS A 156 6.79 14.21 -17.65
CA LYS A 156 6.06 12.94 -17.60
C LYS A 156 6.90 11.80 -18.14
N TYR A 157 6.80 10.64 -17.49
CA TYR A 157 7.42 9.42 -17.99
C TYR A 157 6.89 9.06 -19.38
N THR A 158 7.79 8.78 -20.30
CA THR A 158 7.49 8.06 -21.55
C THR A 158 8.57 7.03 -21.83
N LYS A 159 8.21 5.99 -22.57
CA LYS A 159 9.15 4.95 -23.01
C LYS A 159 10.29 5.52 -23.85
N GLU A 160 9.98 6.48 -24.71
CA GLU A 160 10.95 7.16 -25.55
C GLU A 160 12.00 7.90 -24.74
N LEU A 161 11.60 8.53 -23.63
CA LEU A 161 12.55 9.18 -22.70
C LEU A 161 13.44 8.16 -21.99
N ALA A 162 12.89 7.00 -21.59
CA ALA A 162 13.70 5.92 -21.02
C ALA A 162 14.74 5.40 -22.01
N VAL A 163 14.35 5.13 -23.25
CA VAL A 163 15.28 4.69 -24.31
C VAL A 163 16.35 5.74 -24.60
N ARG A 164 15.98 7.02 -24.70
CA ARG A 164 16.93 8.11 -24.95
C ARG A 164 17.93 8.24 -23.82
N PHE A 165 17.46 8.24 -22.57
CA PHE A 165 18.32 8.34 -21.39
C PHE A 165 19.31 7.19 -21.31
N SER A 166 18.85 5.95 -21.52
CA SER A 166 19.71 4.77 -21.57
C SER A 166 20.85 4.94 -22.58
N ARG A 167 20.53 5.37 -23.81
CA ARG A 167 21.54 5.62 -24.87
C ARG A 167 22.51 6.72 -24.44
N LEU A 168 22.02 7.85 -23.91
CA LEU A 168 22.89 8.95 -23.47
C LEU A 168 23.85 8.50 -22.37
N MET A 169 23.38 7.73 -21.39
CA MET A 169 24.23 7.24 -20.30
C MET A 169 25.22 6.18 -20.78
N ALA A 170 24.79 5.25 -21.66
CA ALA A 170 25.68 4.27 -22.27
C ALA A 170 26.84 4.97 -23.04
N MET A 171 26.51 5.98 -23.83
CA MET A 171 27.54 6.80 -24.55
C MET A 171 28.47 7.52 -23.56
N LYS A 172 27.89 8.16 -22.54
CA LYS A 172 28.63 8.93 -21.50
C LYS A 172 29.65 8.08 -20.76
N TYR A 173 29.30 6.84 -20.42
CA TYR A 173 30.15 5.93 -19.66
C TYR A 173 30.92 4.94 -20.52
N HIS A 174 30.77 5.01 -21.84
CA HIS A 174 31.37 4.05 -22.78
C HIS A 174 30.97 2.60 -22.52
N TRP A 175 29.70 2.40 -22.10
CA TRP A 175 29.14 1.09 -21.84
C TRP A 175 28.31 0.58 -23.02
N PRO A 176 28.20 -0.74 -23.22
CA PRO A 176 27.38 -1.31 -24.30
C PRO A 176 25.88 -1.03 -24.10
N SER A 177 25.43 -0.87 -22.85
CA SER A 177 24.07 -0.53 -22.48
C SER A 177 24.06 0.14 -21.11
N TYR A 178 22.97 0.84 -20.78
CA TYR A 178 22.77 1.43 -19.45
C TYR A 178 21.37 1.09 -18.95
N GLY A 179 21.29 0.31 -17.85
CA GLY A 179 20.06 -0.14 -17.26
C GLY A 179 19.13 -0.86 -18.23
N ASP A 180 17.87 -0.96 -17.86
CA ASP A 180 16.82 -1.63 -18.66
C ASP A 180 15.77 -0.61 -19.13
N PRO A 181 15.74 -0.24 -20.45
CA PRO A 181 14.72 0.65 -20.98
C PRO A 181 13.30 0.10 -20.88
N ASP A 182 13.14 -1.23 -20.77
CA ASP A 182 11.87 -1.94 -20.67
C ASP A 182 11.45 -2.23 -19.23
N TYR A 183 12.20 -1.70 -18.25
CA TYR A 183 12.03 -2.02 -16.84
C TYR A 183 10.60 -1.82 -16.32
N VAL A 184 9.94 -0.73 -16.72
CA VAL A 184 8.53 -0.48 -16.34
C VAL A 184 7.63 -1.61 -16.85
N ASP A 185 7.77 -2.00 -18.13
CA ASP A 185 6.96 -3.07 -18.72
C ASP A 185 7.25 -4.42 -18.04
N HIS A 186 8.53 -4.66 -17.70
CA HIS A 186 8.96 -5.86 -17.01
C HIS A 186 8.40 -5.95 -15.59
N VAL A 187 8.29 -4.87 -14.84
CA VAL A 187 7.64 -4.84 -13.52
C VAL A 187 6.12 -4.94 -13.67
N MET A 188 5.54 -4.15 -14.58
CA MET A 188 4.09 -4.05 -14.76
C MET A 188 3.43 -5.38 -15.18
N ARG A 189 4.17 -6.32 -15.79
CA ARG A 189 3.64 -7.67 -16.11
C ARG A 189 3.24 -8.47 -14.87
N TYR A 190 3.79 -8.16 -13.70
CA TYR A 190 3.44 -8.77 -12.43
C TYR A 190 2.30 -8.03 -11.70
N LEU A 191 1.71 -7.03 -12.35
CA LEU A 191 0.62 -6.23 -11.83
C LEU A 191 -0.58 -6.32 -12.75
N LYS A 192 -1.76 -6.34 -12.16
CA LYS A 192 -3.01 -6.07 -12.86
C LYS A 192 -3.55 -4.75 -12.34
N ARG A 193 -3.99 -3.89 -13.27
CA ARG A 193 -4.69 -2.68 -12.86
C ARG A 193 -5.96 -3.12 -12.13
N SER A 194 -6.09 -2.73 -10.87
CA SER A 194 -7.37 -2.79 -10.19
C SER A 194 -8.25 -1.76 -10.90
N THR A 195 -9.04 -2.22 -11.85
CA THR A 195 -10.02 -1.36 -12.51
C THR A 195 -11.03 -0.97 -11.45
N GLY A 196 -10.86 0.14 -10.76
CA GLY A 196 -11.77 0.86 -9.85
C GLY A 196 -12.76 0.08 -8.98
N SER A 197 -12.86 -1.19 -9.20
CA SER A 197 -13.62 -2.19 -8.49
C SER A 197 -12.63 -3.29 -8.09
N ARG A 198 -12.06 -3.18 -6.88
CA ARG A 198 -11.47 -4.33 -6.17
C ARG A 198 -12.47 -5.48 -5.98
N PHE A 199 -13.57 -5.38 -6.66
CA PHE A 199 -14.74 -6.20 -6.51
C PHE A 199 -14.87 -7.03 -7.79
N VAL A 200 -14.32 -8.22 -7.71
CA VAL A 200 -14.44 -9.25 -8.74
C VAL A 200 -15.90 -9.35 -9.18
N ASN A 201 -16.16 -9.37 -10.48
CA ASN A 201 -17.46 -9.75 -11.02
C ASN A 201 -17.95 -10.99 -10.28
N GLY A 202 -18.99 -10.84 -9.47
CA GLY A 202 -19.53 -11.92 -8.65
C GLY A 202 -19.41 -11.73 -7.12
N SER A 203 -19.00 -10.53 -6.62
CA SER A 203 -19.09 -10.20 -5.19
C SER A 203 -20.53 -10.25 -4.69
N ILE A 204 -20.72 -10.47 -3.39
CA ILE A 204 -22.06 -10.37 -2.80
C ILE A 204 -22.51 -8.91 -2.73
N LYS A 205 -23.83 -8.71 -2.83
CA LYS A 205 -24.43 -7.37 -2.71
C LYS A 205 -24.00 -6.70 -1.39
N GLY A 206 -23.54 -5.47 -1.47
CA GLY A 206 -23.10 -4.67 -0.32
C GLY A 206 -21.62 -4.82 0.05
N PHE A 207 -20.84 -5.68 -0.62
CA PHE A 207 -19.42 -5.88 -0.34
C PHE A 207 -18.60 -4.59 -0.42
N GLU A 208 -18.88 -3.72 -1.40
CA GLU A 208 -18.19 -2.43 -1.53
C GLU A 208 -18.38 -1.56 -0.29
N ALA A 209 -19.61 -1.47 0.21
CA ALA A 209 -19.90 -0.69 1.42
C ALA A 209 -19.19 -1.28 2.64
N VAL A 210 -19.16 -2.62 2.76
CA VAL A 210 -18.44 -3.33 3.83
C VAL A 210 -16.96 -2.99 3.79
N MET A 211 -16.31 -3.10 2.63
CA MET A 211 -14.88 -2.84 2.51
C MET A 211 -14.53 -1.37 2.64
N LYS A 212 -15.37 -0.47 2.11
CA LYS A 212 -15.20 0.98 2.30
C LYS A 212 -15.15 1.34 3.79
N GLU A 213 -15.95 0.68 4.61
CA GLU A 213 -15.91 0.87 6.06
C GLU A 213 -14.69 0.21 6.69
N ALA A 214 -14.45 -1.08 6.41
CA ALA A 214 -13.36 -1.85 7.00
C ALA A 214 -11.98 -1.21 6.75
N LEU A 215 -11.76 -0.68 5.56
CA LEU A 215 -10.50 -0.07 5.14
C LEU A 215 -10.14 1.21 5.92
N LYS A 216 -11.10 1.92 6.51
CA LYS A 216 -10.82 3.08 7.38
C LYS A 216 -9.93 2.74 8.57
N TYR A 217 -9.93 1.48 8.98
CA TYR A 217 -9.22 1.00 10.18
C TYR A 217 -7.93 0.24 9.82
N LYS A 218 -7.51 0.27 8.57
CA LYS A 218 -6.27 -0.40 8.13
C LYS A 218 -5.07 0.05 8.97
N GLY A 219 -4.29 -0.92 9.46
CA GLY A 219 -3.12 -0.68 10.29
C GLY A 219 -3.41 -0.44 11.78
N TRP A 220 -4.68 -0.37 12.20
CA TRP A 220 -5.00 -0.30 13.62
C TRP A 220 -4.58 -1.58 14.32
N ARG A 221 -4.21 -1.46 15.60
CA ARG A 221 -3.86 -2.61 16.43
C ARG A 221 -5.09 -3.47 16.71
N TYR A 222 -4.86 -4.76 16.85
CA TYR A 222 -5.86 -5.68 17.40
C TYR A 222 -6.21 -5.31 18.84
N VAL A 223 -7.48 -5.30 19.17
CA VAL A 223 -7.96 -5.07 20.53
C VAL A 223 -8.98 -6.15 20.89
N TRP A 224 -8.61 -7.04 21.80
CA TRP A 224 -9.48 -8.10 22.29
C TRP A 224 -10.81 -7.54 22.82
N GLY A 225 -11.94 -8.07 22.33
CA GLY A 225 -13.27 -7.61 22.70
C GLY A 225 -13.69 -6.29 22.05
N GLY A 226 -12.82 -5.62 21.29
CA GLY A 226 -13.13 -4.38 20.59
C GLY A 226 -14.10 -4.62 19.41
N SER A 227 -15.07 -3.69 19.22
CA SER A 227 -16.10 -3.81 18.18
C SER A 227 -16.58 -2.48 17.61
N THR A 228 -15.92 -1.37 17.96
CA THR A 228 -16.26 -0.02 17.51
C THR A 228 -14.99 0.81 17.30
N PRO A 229 -15.05 1.93 16.55
CA PRO A 229 -13.90 2.83 16.42
C PRO A 229 -13.39 3.36 17.78
N LYS A 230 -14.22 3.44 18.80
CA LYS A 230 -13.82 3.89 20.15
C LYS A 230 -13.08 2.82 20.96
N THR A 231 -13.43 1.57 20.76
CA THR A 231 -12.87 0.43 21.52
C THR A 231 -11.73 -0.26 20.78
N GLY A 232 -11.50 0.06 19.51
CA GLY A 232 -10.69 -0.76 18.60
C GLY A 232 -11.49 -1.99 18.14
N PHE A 233 -10.81 -2.94 17.51
CA PHE A 233 -11.46 -4.10 16.90
C PHE A 233 -10.69 -5.39 17.15
N ASP A 234 -11.43 -6.44 17.56
CA ASP A 234 -11.01 -7.82 17.35
C ASP A 234 -11.50 -8.32 15.97
N CYS A 235 -11.26 -9.58 15.64
CA CYS A 235 -11.58 -10.14 14.33
C CYS A 235 -13.10 -10.06 14.00
N SER A 236 -13.93 -10.54 14.89
CA SER A 236 -15.39 -10.55 14.74
C SER A 236 -16.04 -9.19 14.98
N GLY A 237 -15.42 -8.32 15.76
CA GLY A 237 -15.87 -6.95 15.94
C GLY A 237 -15.65 -6.11 14.68
N LEU A 238 -14.54 -6.30 13.96
CA LEU A 238 -14.31 -5.65 12.68
C LEU A 238 -15.33 -6.08 11.63
N THR A 239 -15.58 -7.38 11.49
CA THR A 239 -16.61 -7.89 10.57
C THR A 239 -17.99 -7.38 10.97
N GLN A 240 -18.38 -7.50 12.24
CA GLN A 240 -19.67 -7.02 12.74
C GLN A 240 -19.90 -5.55 12.43
N TRP A 241 -18.93 -4.71 12.73
CA TRP A 241 -19.01 -3.26 12.50
C TRP A 241 -19.14 -2.93 11.02
N SER A 242 -18.26 -3.49 10.19
CA SER A 242 -18.19 -3.17 8.76
C SER A 242 -19.46 -3.60 8.03
N TYR A 243 -20.00 -4.78 8.35
CA TYR A 243 -21.26 -5.24 7.78
C TYR A 243 -22.47 -4.43 8.28
N LYS A 244 -22.47 -4.02 9.56
CA LYS A 244 -23.51 -3.15 10.10
C LYS A 244 -23.61 -1.83 9.34
N GLN A 245 -22.48 -1.22 8.97
CA GLN A 245 -22.48 0.01 8.17
C GLN A 245 -23.02 -0.19 6.74
N ALA A 246 -22.97 -1.43 6.26
CA ALA A 246 -23.59 -1.82 4.99
C ALA A 246 -25.06 -2.31 5.14
N GLY A 247 -25.67 -2.14 6.32
CA GLY A 247 -27.05 -2.56 6.61
C GLY A 247 -27.21 -4.03 6.95
N ILE A 248 -26.13 -4.79 7.17
CA ILE A 248 -26.15 -6.24 7.44
C ILE A 248 -25.76 -6.48 8.90
N GLN A 249 -26.65 -7.11 9.65
CA GLN A 249 -26.39 -7.42 11.06
C GLN A 249 -25.68 -8.77 11.22
N LEU A 250 -24.53 -8.78 11.89
CA LEU A 250 -23.79 -9.97 12.26
C LEU A 250 -23.75 -10.14 13.78
N PRO A 251 -23.76 -11.37 14.31
CA PRO A 251 -23.52 -11.64 15.72
C PRO A 251 -22.14 -11.15 16.17
N ARG A 252 -21.93 -11.08 17.50
CA ARG A 252 -20.70 -10.51 18.04
C ARG A 252 -19.49 -11.40 17.90
N THR A 253 -19.62 -12.70 18.07
CA THR A 253 -18.47 -13.61 18.09
C THR A 253 -18.25 -14.33 16.77
N ALA A 254 -17.00 -14.70 16.49
CA ALA A 254 -16.66 -15.47 15.28
C ALA A 254 -17.44 -16.79 15.19
N GLN A 255 -17.64 -17.49 16.35
CA GLN A 255 -18.43 -18.71 16.42
C GLN A 255 -19.89 -18.49 15.98
N GLU A 256 -20.56 -17.47 16.51
CA GLU A 256 -21.94 -17.14 16.16
C GLU A 256 -22.05 -16.70 14.69
N GLN A 257 -21.09 -15.93 14.18
CA GLN A 257 -21.03 -15.56 12.77
C GLN A 257 -20.88 -16.80 11.88
N TYR A 258 -20.09 -17.78 12.33
CA TYR A 258 -20.00 -19.07 11.64
C TYR A 258 -21.36 -19.78 11.61
N GLU A 259 -22.05 -19.89 12.73
CA GLU A 259 -23.32 -20.60 12.87
C GLU A 259 -24.46 -19.98 12.04
N THR A 260 -24.46 -18.66 11.89
CA THR A 260 -25.51 -17.95 11.15
C THR A 260 -25.29 -17.87 9.64
N THR A 261 -24.11 -18.25 9.12
CA THR A 261 -23.82 -18.25 7.68
C THR A 261 -24.11 -19.59 7.02
N LYS A 262 -24.41 -19.59 5.71
CA LYS A 262 -24.49 -20.80 4.89
C LYS A 262 -23.07 -21.27 4.56
N ARG A 263 -22.73 -22.52 4.87
CA ARG A 263 -21.45 -23.13 4.48
C ARG A 263 -21.35 -23.18 2.96
N ILE A 264 -20.20 -22.80 2.43
CA ILE A 264 -19.86 -22.87 1.01
C ILE A 264 -18.44 -23.42 0.87
N SER A 265 -18.17 -24.01 -0.28
CA SER A 265 -16.81 -24.47 -0.61
C SER A 265 -15.90 -23.29 -0.95
N GLU A 266 -14.59 -23.49 -0.86
CA GLU A 266 -13.59 -22.49 -1.26
C GLU A 266 -13.75 -22.05 -2.72
N LYS A 267 -14.15 -23.00 -3.62
CA LYS A 267 -14.39 -22.71 -5.03
C LYS A 267 -15.61 -21.81 -5.27
N GLU A 268 -16.59 -21.85 -4.38
CA GLU A 268 -17.80 -21.03 -4.44
C GLU A 268 -17.65 -19.70 -3.72
N ALA A 269 -16.56 -19.53 -2.94
CA ALA A 269 -16.33 -18.34 -2.15
C ALA A 269 -16.15 -17.11 -3.03
N LYS A 270 -16.87 -16.05 -2.69
CA LYS A 270 -16.89 -14.75 -3.40
C LYS A 270 -16.49 -13.64 -2.45
N PRO A 271 -15.90 -12.56 -2.95
CA PRO A 271 -15.64 -11.37 -2.14
C PRO A 271 -16.91 -10.92 -1.38
N GLY A 272 -16.75 -10.74 -0.05
CA GLY A 272 -17.83 -10.48 0.88
C GLY A 272 -18.42 -11.71 1.57
N ASP A 273 -17.98 -12.92 1.25
CA ASP A 273 -18.20 -14.06 2.14
C ASP A 273 -17.28 -13.96 3.36
N LEU A 274 -17.63 -14.62 4.45
CA LEU A 274 -16.76 -14.74 5.63
C LEU A 274 -15.88 -15.97 5.52
N VAL A 275 -14.66 -15.87 6.00
CA VAL A 275 -13.73 -16.98 6.14
C VAL A 275 -13.41 -17.23 7.61
N PHE A 276 -13.43 -18.48 8.04
CA PHE A 276 -13.39 -18.89 9.44
C PHE A 276 -12.24 -19.81 9.74
N PHE A 277 -11.68 -19.67 10.96
CA PHE A 277 -10.52 -20.40 11.42
C PHE A 277 -10.75 -20.96 12.82
N GLY A 278 -10.13 -22.11 13.08
CA GLY A 278 -10.14 -22.79 14.37
C GLY A 278 -8.73 -22.89 14.95
N GLY A 279 -8.65 -23.12 16.27
CA GLY A 279 -7.36 -23.36 16.93
C GLY A 279 -6.39 -22.19 16.98
N THR A 280 -6.82 -20.97 16.68
CA THR A 280 -5.96 -19.77 16.80
C THR A 280 -5.79 -19.33 18.27
N TYR A 281 -6.68 -19.77 19.14
CA TYR A 281 -6.58 -19.76 20.61
C TYR A 281 -7.46 -20.86 21.19
N SER A 282 -7.35 -21.15 22.50
CA SER A 282 -8.12 -22.22 23.15
C SER A 282 -9.59 -21.85 23.39
N GLY A 283 -10.50 -22.81 23.36
CA GLY A 283 -11.84 -22.70 23.95
C GLY A 283 -13.03 -22.91 23.01
N LYS A 284 -12.99 -22.55 21.71
CA LYS A 284 -14.13 -22.73 20.78
C LYS A 284 -13.66 -23.37 19.47
N ALA A 285 -14.61 -23.96 18.75
CA ALA A 285 -14.32 -24.55 17.43
C ALA A 285 -13.91 -23.48 16.42
N ILE A 286 -14.59 -22.31 16.44
CA ILE A 286 -14.23 -21.15 15.61
C ILE A 286 -13.67 -20.06 16.50
N THR A 287 -12.43 -19.71 16.26
CA THR A 287 -11.67 -18.76 17.06
C THR A 287 -11.31 -17.48 16.30
N HIS A 288 -11.42 -17.48 14.96
CA HIS A 288 -11.13 -16.29 14.16
C HIS A 288 -12.02 -16.20 12.92
N VAL A 289 -12.21 -14.98 12.41
CA VAL A 289 -12.99 -14.68 11.21
C VAL A 289 -12.37 -13.51 10.46
N GLY A 290 -12.47 -13.55 9.13
CA GLY A 290 -12.11 -12.45 8.23
C GLY A 290 -13.13 -12.28 7.11
N ILE A 291 -13.05 -11.14 6.43
CA ILE A 291 -13.82 -10.85 5.21
C ILE A 291 -13.03 -11.42 4.03
N TYR A 292 -13.59 -12.40 3.32
CA TYR A 292 -12.95 -12.89 2.10
C TYR A 292 -13.00 -11.83 1.02
N VAL A 293 -11.85 -11.53 0.41
CA VAL A 293 -11.72 -10.46 -0.59
C VAL A 293 -11.37 -10.98 -1.99
N GLY A 294 -11.38 -12.31 -2.16
CA GLY A 294 -11.00 -12.95 -3.43
C GLY A 294 -9.52 -13.34 -3.47
N ASP A 295 -9.14 -14.08 -4.50
CA ASP A 295 -7.76 -14.50 -4.81
C ASP A 295 -7.02 -15.20 -3.66
N GLY A 296 -7.76 -15.89 -2.77
CA GLY A 296 -7.18 -16.55 -1.59
C GLY A 296 -6.65 -15.57 -0.54
N ARG A 297 -7.32 -14.42 -0.38
CA ARG A 297 -7.00 -13.41 0.63
C ARG A 297 -8.21 -13.06 1.47
N MET A 298 -7.96 -12.63 2.70
CA MET A 298 -8.97 -12.04 3.58
C MET A 298 -8.52 -10.68 4.09
N TYR A 299 -9.49 -9.87 4.52
CA TYR A 299 -9.26 -8.67 5.33
C TYR A 299 -9.73 -8.95 6.76
N ASN A 300 -8.87 -8.73 7.74
CA ASN A 300 -9.15 -9.13 9.12
C ASN A 300 -8.38 -8.29 10.15
N SER A 301 -8.76 -8.41 11.42
CA SER A 301 -8.01 -7.88 12.56
C SER A 301 -7.34 -9.04 13.29
N ASN A 302 -6.02 -9.02 13.41
CA ASN A 302 -5.19 -10.01 14.08
C ASN A 302 -4.01 -9.34 14.81
N ASP A 303 -3.13 -10.14 15.43
CA ASP A 303 -2.00 -9.64 16.23
C ASP A 303 -1.02 -8.75 15.43
N SER A 304 -0.96 -8.91 14.11
CA SER A 304 -0.19 -8.03 13.22
C SER A 304 -0.93 -6.72 12.88
N GLY A 305 -2.15 -6.54 13.39
CA GLY A 305 -3.03 -5.41 13.12
C GLY A 305 -4.12 -5.70 12.10
N ILE A 306 -4.86 -4.65 11.71
CA ILE A 306 -5.97 -4.74 10.74
C ILE A 306 -5.40 -4.63 9.33
N GLY A 307 -5.60 -5.67 8.52
CA GLY A 307 -5.06 -5.71 7.15
C GLY A 307 -5.43 -6.96 6.38
N TYR A 308 -4.75 -7.14 5.25
CA TYR A 308 -4.90 -8.32 4.42
C TYR A 308 -4.04 -9.47 4.91
N SER A 309 -4.56 -10.70 4.80
CA SER A 309 -3.85 -11.95 5.08
C SER A 309 -4.03 -12.94 3.94
N ASN A 310 -2.98 -13.73 3.68
CA ASN A 310 -2.96 -14.78 2.66
C ASN A 310 -3.57 -16.07 3.21
N LEU A 311 -4.42 -16.73 2.40
CA LEU A 311 -5.08 -18.00 2.74
C LEU A 311 -4.49 -19.21 2.01
N LYS A 312 -3.55 -18.99 1.08
CA LYS A 312 -3.03 -20.07 0.21
C LYS A 312 -1.93 -20.90 0.89
N SER A 313 -1.28 -20.35 1.90
CA SER A 313 -0.16 -20.99 2.59
C SER A 313 0.03 -20.45 4.00
N GLY A 314 0.82 -21.16 4.84
CA GLY A 314 1.22 -20.78 6.18
C GLY A 314 0.08 -20.81 7.19
N TYR A 315 0.25 -20.05 8.28
CA TYR A 315 -0.59 -20.06 9.47
C TYR A 315 -2.10 -20.07 9.18
N TRP A 316 -2.59 -19.18 8.34
CA TRP A 316 -4.02 -19.10 8.04
C TRP A 316 -4.53 -20.29 7.24
N ARG A 317 -3.70 -20.88 6.38
CA ARG A 317 -4.09 -22.11 5.65
C ARG A 317 -4.21 -23.31 6.58
N GLU A 318 -3.32 -23.44 7.53
CA GLU A 318 -3.29 -24.53 8.50
C GLU A 318 -4.49 -24.50 9.48
N HIS A 319 -4.99 -23.29 9.79
CA HIS A 319 -6.11 -23.07 10.71
C HIS A 319 -7.46 -22.89 10.01
N LEU A 320 -7.50 -22.96 8.67
CA LEU A 320 -8.72 -22.73 7.89
C LEU A 320 -9.78 -23.83 8.16
N VAL A 321 -10.95 -23.40 8.64
CA VAL A 321 -12.12 -24.26 8.81
C VAL A 321 -13.02 -24.23 7.58
N GLY A 322 -13.22 -23.05 6.97
CA GLY A 322 -14.04 -22.93 5.76
C GLY A 322 -14.63 -21.55 5.54
N PHE A 323 -15.55 -21.48 4.60
CA PHE A 323 -16.20 -20.24 4.18
C PHE A 323 -17.69 -20.26 4.50
N GLY A 324 -18.25 -19.08 4.73
CA GLY A 324 -19.67 -18.91 4.99
C GLY A 324 -20.26 -17.72 4.30
N ARG A 325 -21.38 -17.92 3.60
CA ARG A 325 -22.16 -16.87 2.96
C ARG A 325 -23.24 -16.36 3.87
N ILE A 326 -23.31 -15.04 4.02
CA ILE A 326 -24.36 -14.39 4.80
C ILE A 326 -25.69 -14.59 4.07
N LYS A 327 -26.72 -14.95 4.83
CA LYS A 327 -28.10 -15.02 4.34
C LYS A 327 -28.66 -13.59 4.33
N LEU A 328 -28.83 -13.02 3.15
CA LEU A 328 -29.41 -11.68 2.93
C LEU A 328 -30.91 -11.79 2.76
#